data_d36da7a74b7af460eae4642a5cf8692d
#
_entry.id   d36da7a74b7af460eae4642a5cf8692d
#
_cell.length_a   1.000
_cell.length_b   1.000
_cell.length_c   1.000
_cell.angle_alpha   90.00
_cell.angle_beta   90.00
_cell.angle_gamma   90.00
#
_symmetry.space_group_name_H-M   'P 1'
#
loop_
_entity.id
_entity.type
_entity.pdbx_description
1 polymer ?
#
loop_
_entity_poly.entity_id
_entity_poly.type
_entity_poly.pdbx_seq_one_letter_code
_entity_poly.pdbx_strand_id
1 'polypeptide(L)'
;MRTITLIIVHCTANKAGSTLRMADIDRYHRSLGWKGCGYHYVIPTDGTIERGRPEERIGAHCRNHNRHSIGVAYIGGLAGDGKTPCDTRTEAQKQALRRLLKELHSRYPRALIVGHSDLDPHKPHCPGFSVVDAILSFECWILNCRLCRCWIMRCAQCWVLNCRRSIS
;
A
#
# COMPACT_ATOMS: atom_id res chain seq x y z
N MET A 1 -2.57 22.24 5.00
CA MET A 1 -2.64 20.93 4.30
C MET A 1 -1.42 20.12 4.72
N ARG A 2 -1.53 18.79 4.97
CA ARG A 2 -0.36 17.94 5.31
C ARG A 2 0.52 17.74 4.08
N THR A 3 1.83 17.78 4.24
CA THR A 3 2.75 17.34 3.19
C THR A 3 2.78 15.81 3.18
N ILE A 4 2.37 15.19 2.07
CA ILE A 4 2.38 13.73 1.90
C ILE A 4 3.59 13.34 1.08
N THR A 5 4.46 12.52 1.68
CA THR A 5 5.69 12.00 1.07
C THR A 5 5.70 10.48 0.96
N LEU A 6 4.72 9.81 1.57
CA LEU A 6 4.57 8.37 1.54
C LEU A 6 3.12 7.95 1.30
N ILE A 7 2.93 6.90 0.52
CA ILE A 7 1.71 6.10 0.43
C ILE A 7 2.09 4.70 0.91
N ILE A 8 1.54 4.28 2.04
CA ILE A 8 1.95 3.03 2.70
C ILE A 8 0.84 1.99 2.53
N VAL A 9 1.20 0.86 1.94
CA VAL A 9 0.29 -0.26 1.71
C VAL A 9 0.36 -1.24 2.88
N HIS A 10 -0.81 -1.67 3.34
CA HIS A 10 -1.00 -2.59 4.47
C HIS A 10 -1.93 -3.73 4.13
N CYS A 11 -1.86 -4.81 4.90
CA CYS A 11 -2.98 -5.74 5.11
C CYS A 11 -3.58 -5.50 6.50
N THR A 12 -4.81 -5.94 6.70
CA THR A 12 -5.48 -5.86 8.02
C THR A 12 -5.18 -7.06 8.92
N ALA A 13 -4.36 -8.01 8.46
CA ALA A 13 -4.07 -9.27 9.13
C ALA A 13 -5.34 -10.07 9.48
N ASN A 14 -6.30 -10.09 8.56
CA ASN A 14 -7.49 -10.92 8.66
C ASN A 14 -7.36 -12.17 7.78
N LYS A 15 -8.13 -13.20 8.14
CA LYS A 15 -8.22 -14.46 7.40
C LYS A 15 -8.69 -14.22 5.96
N ALA A 16 -8.14 -14.99 5.01
CA ALA A 16 -8.60 -15.03 3.62
C ALA A 16 -10.11 -15.24 3.53
N GLY A 17 -10.77 -14.55 2.59
CA GLY A 17 -12.22 -14.63 2.42
C GLY A 17 -13.03 -13.89 3.50
N SER A 18 -12.39 -13.06 4.33
CA SER A 18 -13.09 -12.24 5.33
C SER A 18 -14.10 -11.29 4.67
N THR A 19 -15.30 -11.22 5.25
CA THR A 19 -16.40 -10.34 4.79
C THR A 19 -16.41 -8.99 5.50
N LEU A 20 -15.37 -8.68 6.29
CA LEU A 20 -15.25 -7.42 7.01
C LEU A 20 -15.22 -6.22 6.05
N ARG A 21 -15.66 -5.08 6.60
CA ARG A 21 -15.69 -3.79 5.92
C ARG A 21 -14.90 -2.75 6.71
N MET A 22 -14.71 -1.57 6.15
CA MET A 22 -14.05 -0.46 6.84
C MET A 22 -14.70 -0.15 8.18
N ALA A 23 -16.02 -0.25 8.27
CA ALA A 23 -16.76 0.00 9.52
C ALA A 23 -16.38 -0.98 10.64
N ASP A 24 -16.05 -2.23 10.31
CA ASP A 24 -15.61 -3.23 11.29
C ASP A 24 -14.19 -2.91 11.76
N ILE A 25 -13.32 -2.49 10.84
CA ILE A 25 -11.96 -2.03 11.18
C ILE A 25 -12.04 -0.76 12.05
N ASP A 26 -12.94 0.17 11.76
CA ASP A 26 -13.17 1.37 12.58
C ASP A 26 -13.61 0.99 13.99
N ARG A 27 -14.58 0.09 14.12
CA ARG A 27 -15.09 -0.41 15.41
C ARG A 27 -13.97 -1.09 16.21
N TYR A 28 -13.18 -1.94 15.57
CA TYR A 28 -12.03 -2.59 16.21
C TYR A 28 -10.99 -1.57 16.68
N HIS A 29 -10.60 -0.61 15.84
CA HIS A 29 -9.66 0.42 16.22
C HIS A 29 -10.17 1.31 17.37
N ARG A 30 -11.47 1.58 17.43
CA ARG A 30 -12.09 2.29 18.57
C ARG A 30 -12.03 1.47 19.85
N SER A 31 -12.20 0.15 19.78
CA SER A 31 -12.08 -0.72 20.96
C SER A 31 -10.65 -0.74 21.52
N LEU A 32 -9.64 -0.40 20.71
CA LEU A 32 -8.26 -0.19 21.13
C LEU A 32 -7.98 1.22 21.70
N GLY A 33 -9.01 2.08 21.83
CA GLY A 33 -8.89 3.45 22.30
C GLY A 33 -8.49 4.46 21.21
N TRP A 34 -8.49 4.07 19.93
CA TRP A 34 -8.14 4.97 18.83
C TRP A 34 -9.34 5.85 18.43
N LYS A 35 -9.04 6.97 17.78
CA LYS A 35 -10.06 7.92 17.29
C LYS A 35 -10.69 7.46 15.95
N GLY A 36 -10.97 6.15 15.80
CA GLY A 36 -11.52 5.53 14.61
C GLY A 36 -10.48 4.84 13.74
N CYS A 37 -10.88 4.47 12.51
CA CYS A 37 -10.02 3.76 11.57
C CYS A 37 -8.64 4.42 11.44
N GLY A 38 -7.58 3.64 11.54
CA GLY A 38 -6.20 4.11 11.40
C GLY A 38 -5.79 4.39 9.96
N TYR A 39 -6.43 3.70 9.01
CA TYR A 39 -6.16 3.79 7.59
C TYR A 39 -7.00 4.90 6.92
N HIS A 40 -6.50 5.48 5.85
CA HIS A 40 -7.24 6.45 5.04
C HIS A 40 -8.16 5.76 4.03
N TYR A 41 -7.74 4.59 3.56
CA TYR A 41 -8.51 3.75 2.65
C TYR A 41 -8.46 2.29 3.07
N VAL A 42 -9.57 1.61 2.93
CA VAL A 42 -9.71 0.16 3.17
C VAL A 42 -10.32 -0.47 1.93
N ILE A 43 -9.78 -1.61 1.51
CA ILE A 43 -10.23 -2.35 0.32
C ILE A 43 -10.70 -3.73 0.77
N PRO A 44 -12.03 -3.95 0.94
CA PRO A 44 -12.63 -5.25 1.18
C PRO A 44 -12.39 -6.24 0.04
N THR A 45 -12.72 -7.51 0.27
CA THR A 45 -12.49 -8.63 -0.66
C THR A 45 -13.20 -8.47 -2.02
N ASP A 46 -14.28 -7.69 -2.07
CA ASP A 46 -15.01 -7.37 -3.31
C ASP A 46 -14.31 -6.27 -4.17
N GLY A 47 -13.23 -5.68 -3.67
CA GLY A 47 -12.50 -4.63 -4.36
C GLY A 47 -13.15 -3.24 -4.29
N THR A 48 -14.17 -3.05 -3.47
CA THR A 48 -14.69 -1.71 -3.16
C THR A 48 -13.60 -0.88 -2.48
N ILE A 49 -13.50 0.41 -2.80
CA ILE A 49 -12.59 1.33 -2.11
C ILE A 49 -13.40 2.12 -1.09
N GLU A 50 -13.21 1.82 0.17
CA GLU A 50 -13.90 2.47 1.27
C GLU A 50 -13.02 3.51 1.94
N ARG A 51 -13.57 4.70 2.19
CA ARG A 51 -12.88 5.77 2.91
C ARG A 51 -12.97 5.52 4.40
N GLY A 52 -11.81 5.48 5.05
CA GLY A 52 -11.68 5.43 6.50
C GLY A 52 -11.45 6.83 7.08
N ARG A 53 -10.22 7.10 7.52
CA ARG A 53 -9.84 8.41 8.06
C ARG A 53 -9.69 9.42 6.92
N PRO A 54 -10.20 10.67 7.07
CA PRO A 54 -9.96 11.73 6.08
C PRO A 54 -8.47 11.99 5.85
N GLU A 55 -8.07 12.27 4.61
CA GLU A 55 -6.65 12.46 4.25
C GLU A 55 -6.01 13.67 4.96
N GLU A 56 -6.80 14.67 5.35
CA GLU A 56 -6.35 15.85 6.10
C GLU A 56 -5.94 15.50 7.53
N ARG A 57 -6.44 14.39 8.07
CA ARG A 57 -6.11 13.90 9.41
C ARG A 57 -4.91 12.97 9.38
N ILE A 58 -4.07 13.06 10.41
CA ILE A 58 -2.94 12.15 10.61
C ILE A 58 -3.48 10.75 10.86
N GLY A 59 -2.95 9.75 10.14
CA GLY A 59 -3.30 8.34 10.27
C GLY A 59 -2.87 7.74 11.62
N ALA A 60 -3.21 6.46 11.80
CA ALA A 60 -2.71 5.63 12.90
C ALA A 60 -2.42 4.22 12.34
N HIS A 61 -1.51 4.12 11.36
CA HIS A 61 -1.25 2.89 10.63
C HIS A 61 0.24 2.52 10.55
N CYS A 62 1.15 3.52 10.65
CA CYS A 62 2.59 3.27 10.65
C CYS A 62 3.26 4.25 11.61
N ARG A 63 3.78 3.74 12.73
CA ARG A 63 4.45 4.54 13.75
C ARG A 63 5.59 5.35 13.12
N ASN A 64 5.80 6.57 13.57
CA ASN A 64 6.77 7.55 13.07
C ASN A 64 6.49 8.11 11.66
N HIS A 65 5.63 7.48 10.85
CA HIS A 65 5.34 7.88 9.47
C HIS A 65 3.93 8.42 9.26
N ASN A 66 3.02 8.31 10.25
CA ASN A 66 1.62 8.72 10.12
C ASN A 66 1.43 10.19 9.69
N ARG A 67 2.35 11.09 10.10
CA ARG A 67 2.21 12.53 9.90
C ARG A 67 2.29 12.94 8.43
N HIS A 68 3.09 12.22 7.63
CA HIS A 68 3.40 12.56 6.25
C HIS A 68 3.02 11.44 5.26
N SER A 69 2.08 10.57 5.65
CA SER A 69 1.68 9.44 4.82
C SER A 69 0.17 9.29 4.66
N ILE A 70 -0.21 8.60 3.59
CA ILE A 70 -1.53 8.03 3.36
C ILE A 70 -1.43 6.52 3.57
N GLY A 71 -2.24 5.95 4.46
CA GLY A 71 -2.32 4.50 4.67
C GLY A 71 -3.45 3.88 3.87
N VAL A 72 -3.13 2.87 3.07
CA VAL A 72 -4.07 2.08 2.28
C VAL A 72 -3.99 0.63 2.76
N ALA A 73 -5.09 0.04 3.21
CA ALA A 73 -5.11 -1.34 3.67
C ALA A 73 -6.10 -2.18 2.85
N TYR A 74 -5.71 -3.40 2.49
CA TYR A 74 -6.67 -4.39 2.02
C TYR A 74 -7.06 -5.33 3.15
N ILE A 75 -8.30 -5.83 3.13
CA ILE A 75 -8.79 -6.81 4.13
C ILE A 75 -8.29 -8.19 3.74
N GLY A 76 -7.44 -8.76 4.59
CA GLY A 76 -6.75 -10.01 4.36
C GLY A 76 -5.36 -10.03 4.98
N GLY A 77 -4.45 -10.83 4.41
CA GLY A 77 -3.06 -10.94 4.81
C GLY A 77 -2.72 -12.20 5.60
N LEU A 78 -3.73 -13.00 5.97
CA LEU A 78 -3.54 -14.31 6.60
C LEU A 78 -4.24 -15.40 5.77
N ALA A 79 -3.62 -16.55 5.67
CA ALA A 79 -4.17 -17.73 5.00
C ALA A 79 -5.50 -18.19 5.62
N GLY A 80 -6.09 -19.23 5.04
CA GLY A 80 -7.32 -19.84 5.53
C GLY A 80 -7.29 -20.35 6.97
N ASP A 81 -6.08 -20.60 7.52
CA ASP A 81 -5.85 -20.97 8.92
C ASP A 81 -5.96 -19.77 9.89
N GLY A 82 -6.00 -18.54 9.37
CA GLY A 82 -6.04 -17.30 10.15
C GLY A 82 -4.74 -16.98 10.90
N LYS A 83 -3.62 -17.64 10.57
CA LYS A 83 -2.33 -17.52 11.28
C LYS A 83 -1.17 -17.28 10.31
N THR A 84 -1.10 -18.00 9.21
CA THR A 84 0.01 -17.93 8.27
C THR A 84 -0.06 -16.67 7.41
N PRO A 85 0.93 -15.75 7.50
CA PRO A 85 0.97 -14.56 6.64
C PRO A 85 1.14 -14.94 5.18
N CYS A 86 0.30 -14.38 4.30
CA CYS A 86 0.45 -14.55 2.85
C CYS A 86 -0.32 -13.47 2.08
N ASP A 87 -0.06 -13.37 0.78
CA ASP A 87 -0.86 -12.53 -0.12
C ASP A 87 -2.22 -13.20 -0.38
N THR A 88 -3.25 -12.68 0.28
CA THR A 88 -4.63 -13.17 0.15
C THR A 88 -5.52 -12.26 -0.69
N ARG A 89 -4.91 -11.30 -1.40
CA ARG A 89 -5.68 -10.36 -2.23
C ARG A 89 -6.46 -11.10 -3.31
N THR A 90 -7.75 -10.82 -3.40
CA THR A 90 -8.57 -11.20 -4.55
C THR A 90 -8.12 -10.40 -5.79
N GLU A 91 -8.50 -10.86 -6.97
CA GLU A 91 -8.22 -10.10 -8.20
C GLU A 91 -8.91 -8.72 -8.18
N ALA A 92 -10.13 -8.64 -7.62
CA ALA A 92 -10.84 -7.38 -7.42
C ALA A 92 -10.06 -6.42 -6.51
N GLN A 93 -9.48 -6.91 -5.40
CA GLN A 93 -8.63 -6.09 -4.53
C GLN A 93 -7.35 -5.63 -5.22
N LYS A 94 -6.70 -6.49 -6.01
CA LYS A 94 -5.50 -6.11 -6.78
C LYS A 94 -5.82 -4.98 -7.76
N GLN A 95 -6.91 -5.09 -8.51
CA GLN A 95 -7.36 -4.06 -9.46
C GLN A 95 -7.73 -2.75 -8.74
N ALA A 96 -8.46 -2.82 -7.62
CA ALA A 96 -8.83 -1.66 -6.83
C ALA A 96 -7.61 -0.95 -6.23
N LEU A 97 -6.68 -1.71 -5.67
CA LEU A 97 -5.43 -1.18 -5.13
C LEU A 97 -4.63 -0.44 -6.22
N ARG A 98 -4.52 -1.03 -7.41
CA ARG A 98 -3.88 -0.40 -8.57
C ARG A 98 -4.49 0.96 -8.89
N ARG A 99 -5.82 1.00 -9.07
CA ARG A 99 -6.53 2.25 -9.39
C ARG A 99 -6.29 3.30 -8.31
N LEU A 100 -6.43 2.92 -7.04
CA LEU A 100 -6.26 3.83 -5.92
C LEU A 100 -4.82 4.36 -5.82
N LEU A 101 -3.82 3.50 -5.94
CA LEU A 101 -2.41 3.92 -5.90
C LEU A 101 -2.06 4.87 -7.04
N LYS A 102 -2.58 4.62 -8.26
CA LYS A 102 -2.41 5.52 -9.41
C LYS A 102 -3.07 6.88 -9.15
N GLU A 103 -4.28 6.91 -8.62
CA GLU A 103 -5.00 8.14 -8.27
C GLU A 103 -4.26 8.92 -7.18
N LEU A 104 -3.83 8.24 -6.10
CA LEU A 104 -3.08 8.86 -5.01
C LEU A 104 -1.74 9.42 -5.49
N HIS A 105 -1.01 8.68 -6.33
CA HIS A 105 0.25 9.15 -6.88
C HIS A 105 0.07 10.35 -7.81
N SER A 106 -1.01 10.42 -8.57
CA SER A 106 -1.36 11.61 -9.37
C SER A 106 -1.62 12.84 -8.49
N ARG A 107 -2.24 12.67 -7.32
CA ARG A 107 -2.47 13.77 -6.36
C ARG A 107 -1.23 14.12 -5.53
N TYR A 108 -0.39 13.15 -5.27
CA TYR A 108 0.84 13.28 -4.47
C TYR A 108 2.05 12.78 -5.26
N PRO A 109 2.47 13.46 -6.33
CA PRO A 109 3.47 12.94 -7.27
C PRO A 109 4.87 12.78 -6.68
N ARG A 110 5.15 13.37 -5.52
CA ARG A 110 6.42 13.17 -4.79
C ARG A 110 6.34 12.09 -3.72
N ALA A 111 5.17 11.49 -3.49
CA ALA A 111 5.03 10.45 -2.50
C ALA A 111 5.56 9.11 -3.02
N LEU A 112 6.44 8.48 -2.24
CA LEU A 112 6.89 7.11 -2.52
C LEU A 112 5.79 6.12 -2.11
N ILE A 113 5.60 5.09 -2.90
CA ILE A 113 4.67 4.00 -2.60
C ILE A 113 5.49 2.83 -2.05
N VAL A 114 5.19 2.42 -0.82
CA VAL A 114 5.96 1.42 -0.07
C VAL A 114 5.05 0.47 0.69
N GLY A 115 5.55 -0.71 1.05
CA GLY A 115 4.91 -1.60 2.01
C GLY A 115 5.18 -1.18 3.46
N HIS A 116 4.35 -1.63 4.40
CA HIS A 116 4.61 -1.39 5.82
C HIS A 116 5.93 -2.04 6.27
N SER A 117 6.22 -3.25 5.79
CA SER A 117 7.47 -3.96 6.07
C SER A 117 8.73 -3.21 5.63
N ASP A 118 8.63 -2.33 4.64
CA ASP A 118 9.77 -1.55 4.14
C ASP A 118 10.19 -0.45 5.13
N LEU A 119 9.31 -0.12 6.09
CA LEU A 119 9.48 0.96 7.06
C LEU A 119 9.55 0.47 8.52
N ASP A 120 8.94 -0.67 8.83
CA ASP A 120 8.86 -1.20 10.19
C ASP A 120 9.30 -2.67 10.22
N PRO A 121 10.51 -2.97 10.74
CA PRO A 121 11.01 -4.34 10.84
C PRO A 121 10.20 -5.24 11.80
N HIS A 122 9.36 -4.65 12.67
CA HIS A 122 8.43 -5.40 13.52
C HIS A 122 7.16 -5.85 12.77
N LYS A 123 7.02 -5.48 11.51
CA LYS A 123 5.89 -5.84 10.63
C LYS A 123 6.36 -6.52 9.33
N PRO A 124 7.21 -7.57 9.41
CA PRO A 124 7.91 -8.13 8.24
C PRO A 124 6.97 -8.72 7.18
N HIS A 125 5.73 -9.03 7.56
CA HIS A 125 4.76 -9.67 6.68
C HIS A 125 3.62 -8.74 6.21
N CYS A 126 3.72 -7.43 6.44
CA CYS A 126 2.71 -6.48 5.99
C CYS A 126 3.25 -5.65 4.82
N PRO A 127 2.62 -5.73 3.64
CA PRO A 127 1.26 -6.19 3.33
C PRO A 127 1.12 -7.66 2.89
N GLY A 128 2.12 -8.50 2.97
CA GLY A 128 2.08 -9.90 2.55
C GLY A 128 2.56 -10.14 1.11
N PHE A 129 3.03 -9.07 0.45
CA PHE A 129 3.61 -9.10 -0.90
C PHE A 129 4.58 -7.93 -1.08
N SER A 130 5.49 -8.05 -2.06
CA SER A 130 6.35 -6.93 -2.45
C SER A 130 5.55 -5.87 -3.19
N VAL A 131 5.45 -4.67 -2.60
CA VAL A 131 4.72 -3.55 -3.22
C VAL A 131 5.46 -3.07 -4.47
N VAL A 132 6.78 -3.07 -4.44
CA VAL A 132 7.62 -2.68 -5.59
C VAL A 132 7.36 -3.61 -6.78
N ASP A 133 7.39 -4.93 -6.57
CA ASP A 133 7.14 -5.90 -7.66
C ASP A 133 5.71 -5.80 -8.18
N ALA A 134 4.74 -5.59 -7.26
CA ALA A 134 3.36 -5.38 -7.64
C ALA A 134 3.19 -4.11 -8.52
N ILE A 135 3.91 -3.04 -8.26
CA ILE A 135 3.87 -1.81 -9.07
C ILE A 135 4.61 -2.01 -10.40
N LEU A 136 5.81 -2.59 -10.37
CA LEU A 136 6.61 -2.83 -11.58
C LEU A 136 5.91 -3.75 -12.58
N SER A 137 5.14 -4.72 -12.12
CA SER A 137 4.29 -5.55 -13.00
C SER A 137 3.22 -4.74 -13.74
N PHE A 138 2.94 -3.48 -13.31
CA PHE A 138 2.03 -2.55 -14.00
C PHE A 138 2.73 -1.67 -15.01
N GLU A 139 4.00 -1.31 -14.77
CA GLU A 139 4.76 -0.40 -15.63
C GLU A 139 5.21 -1.06 -16.94
N CYS A 140 5.23 -2.36 -17.03
CA CYS A 140 5.40 -3.05 -18.31
C CYS A 140 4.31 -2.63 -19.35
N TRP A 141 3.19 -2.08 -18.88
CA TRP A 141 2.15 -1.47 -19.71
C TRP A 141 2.36 0.03 -19.97
N ILE A 142 3.12 0.73 -19.13
CA ILE A 142 3.40 2.16 -19.21
C ILE A 142 4.73 2.43 -19.91
N LEU A 143 5.61 1.45 -20.04
CA LEU A 143 6.91 1.56 -20.73
C LEU A 143 6.82 1.81 -22.26
N ASN A 144 5.62 1.92 -22.81
CA ASN A 144 5.44 2.55 -24.11
C ASN A 144 5.51 4.10 -24.07
N CYS A 145 5.76 4.69 -22.91
CA CYS A 145 5.93 6.12 -22.75
C CYS A 145 7.42 6.49 -22.78
N ARG A 146 7.86 7.10 -23.90
CA ARG A 146 9.22 7.59 -24.17
C ARG A 146 9.81 8.60 -23.17
N LEU A 147 9.19 8.81 -22.00
CA LEU A 147 9.56 9.83 -21.01
C LEU A 147 9.58 9.34 -19.57
N CYS A 148 9.78 8.04 -19.34
CA CYS A 148 9.91 7.53 -17.98
C CYS A 148 11.26 7.96 -17.35
N ARG A 149 11.29 9.19 -16.81
CA ARG A 149 12.31 9.57 -15.82
C ARG A 149 12.03 8.78 -14.55
N CYS A 150 12.91 7.85 -14.23
CA CYS A 150 12.91 7.02 -13.04
C CYS A 150 12.56 7.80 -11.77
N TRP A 151 11.32 7.66 -11.28
CA TRP A 151 10.87 8.24 -10.02
C TRP A 151 10.48 7.19 -8.97
N ILE A 152 10.74 5.93 -9.26
CA ILE A 152 10.60 4.86 -8.29
C ILE A 152 11.99 4.48 -7.82
N MET A 153 12.21 4.54 -6.51
CA MET A 153 13.46 4.21 -5.84
C MET A 153 14.22 3.09 -6.55
N ARG A 154 15.46 3.39 -6.94
CA ARG A 154 16.56 2.46 -7.23
C ARG A 154 16.11 0.99 -7.43
N CYS A 155 15.46 0.72 -8.54
CA CYS A 155 15.32 -0.65 -9.01
C CYS A 155 16.73 -1.20 -9.27
N ALA A 156 17.11 -2.28 -8.60
CA ALA A 156 18.39 -2.95 -8.80
C ALA A 156 18.67 -3.26 -10.28
N GLN A 157 17.61 -3.45 -11.10
CA GLN A 157 17.72 -3.65 -12.53
C GLN A 157 18.03 -2.38 -13.33
N CYS A 158 17.58 -1.20 -12.91
CA CYS A 158 17.99 0.08 -13.53
C CYS A 158 19.48 0.38 -13.25
N TRP A 159 20.01 -0.08 -12.13
CA TRP A 159 21.41 0.07 -11.81
C TRP A 159 22.32 -0.77 -12.74
N VAL A 160 21.89 -1.97 -13.10
CA VAL A 160 22.62 -2.86 -14.01
C VAL A 160 22.62 -2.34 -15.46
N LEU A 161 21.55 -1.67 -15.91
CA LEU A 161 21.48 -1.13 -17.27
C LEU A 161 22.23 0.19 -17.45
N ASN A 162 22.32 1.04 -16.41
CA ASN A 162 23.09 2.28 -16.47
C ASN A 162 24.61 2.06 -16.28
N CYS A 163 25.02 0.99 -15.58
CA CYS A 163 26.45 0.71 -15.39
C CYS A 163 27.14 0.17 -16.67
N ARG A 164 26.37 -0.35 -17.64
CA ARG A 164 26.92 -0.83 -18.92
C ARG A 164 27.11 0.24 -20.01
N ARG A 165 26.63 1.48 -19.80
CA ARG A 165 26.81 2.57 -20.77
C ARG A 165 27.91 3.58 -20.42
N SER A 166 28.63 3.37 -19.33
CA SER A 166 29.72 4.26 -18.91
C SER A 166 31.13 3.67 -19.13
N ILE A 167 31.22 2.53 -19.84
CA ILE A 167 32.52 1.95 -20.23
C ILE A 167 32.43 1.61 -21.72
N SER A 168 32.49 2.63 -22.53
CA SER A 168 32.93 2.59 -23.94
C SER A 168 33.26 4.00 -24.40
#